data_513cf5905ea0ee00d43b7a92c905a742
#
_entry.id   513cf5905ea0ee00d43b7a92c905a742
#
_cell.length_a   1.000
_cell.length_b   1.000
_cell.length_c   1.000
_cell.angle_alpha   90.00
_cell.angle_beta   90.00
_cell.angle_gamma   90.00
#
_symmetry.space_group_name_H-M   'P 1'
#
loop_
_entity.id
_entity.type
_entity.pdbx_description
1 polymer ?
#
loop_
_entity_poly.entity_id
_entity_poly.type
_entity_poly.pdbx_seq_one_letter_code
_entity_poly.pdbx_strand_id
1 'polypeptide(L)'
;VKEVEMFYVDSVDVEKTVRRGINAMLSGLDPYTVYYPEQDMDELKIMTTGEYGGIGSYIRERKEGGVYIIEPFEGMPAALAGLKAGDRILAIDTVDTSNKTSSEVSELLKGVPNTKMVLKIQRPNEKKPLEVELVRKQILVDQVTYYGVRGDGVGYIYLKGFTDKSAQEV
;
A
#
# COMPACT_ATOMS: atom_id res chain seq x y z
N VAL A 1 23.32 -21.58 8.88
CA VAL A 1 22.31 -20.75 9.54
C VAL A 1 21.88 -21.35 10.87
N LYS A 2 21.46 -22.64 10.94
CA LYS A 2 21.06 -23.30 12.21
C LYS A 2 22.15 -23.23 13.29
N GLU A 3 23.42 -23.42 12.94
CA GLU A 3 24.53 -23.33 13.89
C GLU A 3 24.73 -21.89 14.39
N VAL A 4 24.54 -20.88 13.52
CA VAL A 4 24.61 -19.49 13.92
C VAL A 4 23.46 -19.15 14.89
N GLU A 5 22.24 -19.60 14.62
CA GLU A 5 21.09 -19.42 15.52
C GLU A 5 21.31 -20.09 16.90
N MET A 6 21.99 -21.24 16.91
CA MET A 6 22.20 -22.05 18.12
C MET A 6 23.38 -21.57 18.97
N PHE A 7 24.44 -21.05 18.36
CA PHE A 7 25.71 -20.77 19.05
C PHE A 7 26.10 -19.29 19.07
N TYR A 8 25.35 -18.39 18.40
CA TYR A 8 25.64 -16.96 18.47
C TYR A 8 25.17 -16.38 19.80
N VAL A 9 25.92 -15.39 20.31
CA VAL A 9 25.71 -14.84 21.66
C VAL A 9 24.40 -14.09 21.81
N ASP A 10 23.90 -13.49 20.72
CA ASP A 10 22.64 -12.75 20.71
C ASP A 10 21.57 -13.47 19.89
N SER A 11 20.31 -13.07 20.01
CA SER A 11 19.22 -13.59 19.18
C SER A 11 19.45 -13.22 17.71
N VAL A 12 19.42 -14.22 16.82
CA VAL A 12 19.60 -14.03 15.39
C VAL A 12 18.26 -14.09 14.68
N ASP A 13 17.93 -13.04 13.97
CA ASP A 13 16.85 -13.06 12.99
C ASP A 13 17.32 -13.87 11.76
N VAL A 14 16.88 -15.12 11.71
CA VAL A 14 17.28 -16.09 10.67
C VAL A 14 16.86 -15.63 9.29
N GLU A 15 15.63 -15.12 9.15
CA GLU A 15 15.09 -14.67 7.87
C GLU A 15 15.89 -13.49 7.31
N LYS A 16 16.13 -12.49 8.13
CA LYS A 16 16.94 -11.33 7.76
C LYS A 16 18.38 -11.70 7.41
N THR A 17 18.94 -12.67 8.12
CA THR A 17 20.30 -13.16 7.88
C THR A 17 20.41 -13.91 6.55
N VAL A 18 19.44 -14.78 6.25
CA VAL A 18 19.36 -15.50 4.97
C VAL A 18 19.17 -14.53 3.82
N ARG A 19 18.24 -13.58 3.96
CA ARG A 19 17.99 -12.53 2.95
C ARG A 19 19.24 -11.72 2.64
N ARG A 20 20.02 -11.32 3.66
CA ARG A 20 21.31 -10.64 3.48
C ARG A 20 22.32 -11.49 2.72
N GLY A 21 22.39 -12.78 3.06
CA GLY A 21 23.30 -13.73 2.37
C GLY A 21 22.94 -13.89 0.89
N ILE A 22 21.65 -14.08 0.58
CA ILE A 22 21.18 -14.18 -0.81
C ILE A 22 21.50 -12.89 -1.58
N ASN A 23 21.15 -11.72 -1.03
CA ASN A 23 21.42 -10.44 -1.69
C ASN A 23 22.92 -10.19 -1.90
N ALA A 24 23.77 -10.59 -0.96
CA ALA A 24 25.22 -10.49 -1.12
C ALA A 24 25.76 -11.40 -2.25
N MET A 25 25.20 -12.59 -2.43
CA MET A 25 25.54 -13.46 -3.56
C MET A 25 25.09 -12.87 -4.90
N LEU A 26 23.86 -12.34 -4.96
CA LEU A 26 23.27 -11.78 -6.18
C LEU A 26 23.97 -10.47 -6.60
N SER A 27 24.41 -9.66 -5.66
CA SER A 27 25.14 -8.42 -5.94
C SER A 27 26.48 -8.62 -6.67
N GLY A 28 26.99 -9.84 -6.64
CA GLY A 28 28.17 -10.24 -7.41
C GLY A 28 27.88 -10.54 -8.89
N LEU A 29 26.63 -10.66 -9.29
CA LEU A 29 26.23 -10.94 -10.67
C LEU A 29 26.03 -9.64 -11.46
N ASP A 30 25.11 -8.80 -11.02
CA ASP A 30 24.75 -7.51 -11.63
C ASP A 30 23.95 -6.65 -10.63
N PRO A 31 23.76 -5.34 -10.89
CA PRO A 31 23.00 -4.45 -10.00
C PRO A 31 21.47 -4.61 -10.10
N TYR A 32 20.95 -5.41 -11.03
CA TYR A 32 19.52 -5.55 -11.31
C TYR A 32 18.93 -6.84 -10.77
N THR A 33 19.77 -7.86 -10.52
CA THR A 33 19.32 -9.14 -9.96
C THR A 33 19.03 -9.00 -8.48
N VAL A 34 17.76 -9.08 -8.10
CA VAL A 34 17.25 -8.88 -6.73
C VAL A 34 16.44 -10.10 -6.29
N TYR A 35 16.56 -10.48 -5.04
CA TYR A 35 15.73 -11.50 -4.42
C TYR A 35 14.49 -10.89 -3.77
N TYR A 36 13.33 -11.32 -4.21
CA TYR A 36 12.04 -11.00 -3.58
C TYR A 36 11.55 -12.23 -2.81
N PRO A 37 11.48 -12.19 -1.48
CA PRO A 37 10.83 -13.24 -0.70
C PRO A 37 9.33 -13.28 -0.97
N GLU A 38 8.68 -14.41 -0.66
CA GLU A 38 7.26 -14.64 -0.94
C GLU A 38 6.36 -13.53 -0.34
N GLN A 39 6.70 -13.04 0.84
CA GLN A 39 5.98 -11.96 1.51
C GLN A 39 6.07 -10.60 0.79
N ASP A 40 7.11 -10.38 -0.03
CA ASP A 40 7.32 -9.14 -0.78
C ASP A 40 6.80 -9.26 -2.24
N MET A 41 6.21 -10.41 -2.62
CA MET A 41 5.69 -10.65 -3.98
C MET A 41 4.54 -9.72 -4.34
N ASP A 42 3.72 -9.30 -3.38
CA ASP A 42 2.65 -8.33 -3.61
C ASP A 42 3.23 -6.94 -3.98
N GLU A 43 4.34 -6.55 -3.34
CA GLU A 43 5.05 -5.32 -3.68
C GLU A 43 5.63 -5.38 -5.10
N LEU A 44 6.26 -6.50 -5.46
CA LEU A 44 6.74 -6.72 -6.83
C LEU A 44 5.61 -6.67 -7.84
N LYS A 45 4.45 -7.26 -7.54
CA LYS A 45 3.27 -7.20 -8.38
C LYS A 45 2.78 -5.76 -8.57
N ILE A 46 2.71 -4.98 -7.49
CA ILE A 46 2.34 -3.56 -7.56
C ILE A 46 3.31 -2.79 -8.47
N MET A 47 4.62 -3.04 -8.34
CA MET A 47 5.64 -2.36 -9.14
C MET A 47 5.55 -2.70 -10.63
N THR A 48 5.21 -3.93 -11.00
CA THR A 48 5.16 -4.41 -12.39
C THR A 48 3.81 -4.14 -13.06
N THR A 49 2.71 -4.40 -12.36
CA THR A 49 1.36 -4.30 -12.93
C THR A 49 0.63 -3.01 -12.57
N GLY A 50 1.06 -2.29 -11.53
CA GLY A 50 0.33 -1.17 -10.95
C GLY A 50 -0.94 -1.58 -10.19
N GLU A 51 -1.14 -2.88 -9.94
CA GLU A 51 -2.34 -3.44 -9.32
C GLU A 51 -2.08 -3.86 -7.88
N TYR A 52 -2.98 -3.51 -6.98
CA TYR A 52 -2.94 -3.99 -5.59
C TYR A 52 -4.35 -4.22 -5.04
N GLY A 53 -4.47 -5.12 -4.09
CA GLY A 53 -5.70 -5.28 -3.35
C GLY A 53 -5.82 -4.22 -2.26
N GLY A 54 -6.93 -3.50 -2.22
CA GLY A 54 -7.11 -2.44 -1.24
C GLY A 54 -8.53 -1.90 -1.18
N ILE A 55 -8.71 -0.77 -0.51
CA ILE A 55 -10.00 -0.13 -0.33
C ILE A 55 -10.27 1.01 -1.33
N GLY A 56 -9.27 1.47 -2.07
CA GLY A 56 -9.40 2.57 -3.03
C GLY A 56 -9.66 3.91 -2.35
N SER A 57 -8.69 4.39 -1.58
CA SER A 57 -8.74 5.70 -0.93
C SER A 57 -7.36 6.27 -0.69
N TYR A 58 -7.21 7.59 -0.84
CA TYR A 58 -6.06 8.29 -0.29
C TYR A 58 -6.21 8.44 1.23
N ILE A 59 -5.13 8.15 1.95
CA ILE A 59 -5.03 8.33 3.40
C ILE A 59 -3.84 9.24 3.71
N ARG A 60 -3.90 9.92 4.84
CA ARG A 60 -2.81 10.77 5.33
C ARG A 60 -2.80 10.85 6.84
N GLU A 61 -1.61 10.86 7.39
CA GLU A 61 -1.38 11.21 8.78
C GLU A 61 -1.52 12.73 8.99
N ARG A 62 -2.15 13.17 10.08
CA ARG A 62 -2.23 14.58 10.47
C ARG A 62 -1.26 14.89 11.61
N LYS A 63 -0.88 16.16 11.72
CA LYS A 63 0.03 16.65 12.77
C LYS A 63 -0.51 16.41 14.18
N GLU A 64 -1.81 16.42 14.36
CA GLU A 64 -2.48 16.12 15.62
C GLU A 64 -2.51 14.61 15.95
N GLY A 65 -1.91 13.81 15.09
CA GLY A 65 -1.86 12.35 15.19
C GLY A 65 -3.06 11.64 14.56
N GLY A 66 -2.82 10.39 14.18
CA GLY A 66 -3.81 9.51 13.53
C GLY A 66 -3.89 9.66 12.02
N VAL A 67 -4.39 8.62 11.39
CA VAL A 67 -4.51 8.51 9.93
C VAL A 67 -5.96 8.73 9.53
N TYR A 68 -6.14 9.52 8.48
CA TYR A 68 -7.44 9.98 8.01
C TYR A 68 -7.66 9.59 6.55
N ILE A 69 -8.91 9.27 6.22
CA ILE A 69 -9.37 9.20 4.83
C ILE A 69 -9.35 10.62 4.27
N ILE A 70 -8.65 10.82 3.16
CA ILE A 70 -8.58 12.11 2.45
C ILE A 70 -9.56 12.12 1.31
N GLU A 71 -9.55 11.06 0.50
CA GLU A 71 -10.39 10.97 -0.69
C GLU A 71 -10.67 9.49 -1.00
N PRO A 72 -11.91 9.01 -0.80
CA PRO A 72 -12.35 7.73 -1.31
C PRO A 72 -12.55 7.81 -2.82
N PHE A 73 -12.01 6.85 -3.59
CA PHE A 73 -12.17 6.83 -5.04
C PHE A 73 -13.57 6.36 -5.42
N GLU A 74 -14.17 7.05 -6.37
CA GLU A 74 -15.50 6.72 -6.87
C GLU A 74 -15.57 5.27 -7.39
N GLY A 75 -16.65 4.55 -7.04
CA GLY A 75 -16.83 3.15 -7.43
C GLY A 75 -15.96 2.14 -6.69
N MET A 76 -15.04 2.59 -5.82
CA MET A 76 -14.16 1.72 -5.04
C MET A 76 -14.74 1.37 -3.66
N PRO A 77 -14.25 0.31 -3.00
CA PRO A 77 -14.81 -0.18 -1.74
C PRO A 77 -15.01 0.88 -0.67
N ALA A 78 -14.06 1.80 -0.51
CA ALA A 78 -14.14 2.87 0.47
C ALA A 78 -15.35 3.78 0.23
N ALA A 79 -15.56 4.22 -1.01
CA ALA A 79 -16.69 5.07 -1.39
C ALA A 79 -18.02 4.31 -1.29
N LEU A 80 -18.07 3.06 -1.79
CA LEU A 80 -19.27 2.20 -1.76
C LEU A 80 -19.72 1.87 -0.34
N ALA A 81 -18.78 1.73 0.60
CA ALA A 81 -19.07 1.52 2.01
C ALA A 81 -19.41 2.81 2.77
N GLY A 82 -19.42 3.95 2.09
CA GLY A 82 -19.80 5.24 2.66
C GLY A 82 -18.75 5.92 3.53
N LEU A 83 -17.46 5.55 3.36
CA LEU A 83 -16.36 6.33 3.94
C LEU A 83 -16.31 7.72 3.31
N LYS A 84 -15.91 8.70 4.10
CA LYS A 84 -15.88 10.11 3.69
C LYS A 84 -14.54 10.74 4.02
N ALA A 85 -14.21 11.79 3.28
CA ALA A 85 -13.09 12.65 3.62
C ALA A 85 -13.21 13.18 5.06
N GLY A 86 -12.15 13.05 5.83
CA GLY A 86 -12.09 13.44 7.23
C GLY A 86 -12.40 12.31 8.23
N ASP A 87 -12.84 11.13 7.80
CA ASP A 87 -12.98 9.97 8.68
C ASP A 87 -11.60 9.57 9.20
N ARG A 88 -11.43 9.54 10.53
CA ARG A 88 -10.21 9.07 11.20
C ARG A 88 -10.30 7.56 11.37
N ILE A 89 -9.28 6.85 10.94
CA ILE A 89 -9.17 5.40 11.14
C ILE A 89 -8.67 5.16 12.57
N LEU A 90 -9.46 4.43 13.36
CA LEU A 90 -9.14 4.08 14.74
C LEU A 90 -8.60 2.65 14.86
N ALA A 91 -9.17 1.73 14.09
CA ALA A 91 -8.73 0.34 14.05
C ALA A 91 -9.06 -0.29 12.70
N ILE A 92 -8.30 -1.31 12.36
CA ILE A 92 -8.49 -2.17 11.18
C ILE A 92 -8.57 -3.60 11.71
N ASP A 93 -9.71 -4.24 11.54
CA ASP A 93 -10.04 -5.52 12.18
C ASP A 93 -9.77 -5.43 13.69
N THR A 94 -8.81 -6.18 14.20
CA THR A 94 -8.43 -6.19 15.63
C THR A 94 -7.24 -5.28 15.95
N VAL A 95 -6.66 -4.61 14.94
CA VAL A 95 -5.43 -3.82 15.08
C VAL A 95 -5.75 -2.36 15.31
N ASP A 96 -5.37 -1.81 16.47
CA ASP A 96 -5.45 -0.39 16.76
C ASP A 96 -4.46 0.41 15.90
N THR A 97 -4.92 1.52 15.33
CA THR A 97 -4.12 2.38 14.44
C THR A 97 -3.72 3.71 15.05
N SER A 98 -4.02 3.94 16.33
CA SER A 98 -3.86 5.25 16.99
C SER A 98 -2.42 5.78 16.98
N ASN A 99 -1.44 4.87 17.04
CA ASN A 99 0.00 5.19 17.08
C ASN A 99 0.74 4.71 15.80
N LYS A 100 0.00 4.42 14.73
CA LYS A 100 0.58 3.94 13.48
C LYS A 100 0.74 5.08 12.48
N THR A 101 1.81 4.99 11.71
CA THR A 101 2.08 5.88 10.57
C THR A 101 1.12 5.60 9.41
N SER A 102 1.01 6.53 8.48
CA SER A 102 0.21 6.32 7.26
C SER A 102 0.69 5.13 6.43
N SER A 103 1.99 4.85 6.43
CA SER A 103 2.57 3.69 5.74
C SER A 103 2.11 2.37 6.36
N GLU A 104 2.21 2.23 7.69
CA GLU A 104 1.76 1.03 8.40
C GLU A 104 0.24 0.79 8.24
N VAL A 105 -0.54 1.87 8.29
CA VAL A 105 -1.99 1.78 8.05
C VAL A 105 -2.28 1.39 6.61
N SER A 106 -1.52 1.92 5.65
CA SER A 106 -1.64 1.54 4.24
C SER A 106 -1.39 0.05 4.02
N GLU A 107 -0.36 -0.51 4.66
CA GLU A 107 -0.08 -1.95 4.57
C GLU A 107 -1.21 -2.80 5.17
N LEU A 108 -1.81 -2.38 6.27
CA LEU A 108 -2.97 -3.06 6.85
C LEU A 108 -4.22 -2.99 5.96
N LEU A 109 -4.40 -1.88 5.22
CA LEU A 109 -5.52 -1.71 4.28
C LEU A 109 -5.35 -2.53 3.01
N LYS A 110 -4.11 -2.77 2.59
CA LYS A 110 -3.79 -3.64 1.47
C LYS A 110 -4.04 -5.12 1.82
N GLY A 111 -4.03 -5.97 0.84
CA GLY A 111 -4.14 -7.41 1.00
C GLY A 111 -4.77 -8.10 -0.21
N VAL A 112 -5.09 -9.37 -0.06
CA VAL A 112 -5.65 -10.18 -1.14
C VAL A 112 -7.02 -9.62 -1.56
N PRO A 113 -7.26 -9.36 -2.86
CA PRO A 113 -8.58 -8.97 -3.35
C PRO A 113 -9.67 -9.95 -2.93
N ASN A 114 -10.89 -9.43 -2.73
CA ASN A 114 -12.07 -10.15 -2.27
C ASN A 114 -12.02 -10.62 -0.80
N THR A 115 -11.03 -10.21 -0.02
CA THR A 115 -11.03 -10.42 1.44
C THR A 115 -11.84 -9.32 2.13
N LYS A 116 -12.57 -9.72 3.19
CA LYS A 116 -13.31 -8.80 4.04
C LYS A 116 -12.40 -8.17 5.09
N MET A 117 -12.75 -6.96 5.50
CA MET A 117 -12.14 -6.25 6.62
C MET A 117 -13.16 -5.34 7.28
N VAL A 118 -12.93 -4.98 8.52
CA VAL A 118 -13.76 -4.05 9.28
C VAL A 118 -12.90 -2.85 9.67
N LEU A 119 -13.34 -1.66 9.29
CA LEU A 119 -12.74 -0.40 9.74
C LEU A 119 -13.57 0.18 10.88
N LYS A 120 -12.91 0.49 11.99
CA LYS A 120 -13.47 1.35 13.02
C LYS A 120 -12.99 2.78 12.78
N ILE A 121 -13.93 3.67 12.53
CA ILE A 121 -13.63 5.07 12.20
C ILE A 121 -14.29 6.04 13.15
N GLN A 122 -13.69 7.22 13.32
CA GLN A 122 -14.31 8.37 13.94
C GLN A 122 -14.62 9.42 12.87
N ARG A 123 -15.89 9.65 12.63
CA ARG A 123 -16.35 10.70 11.71
C ARG A 123 -16.44 12.02 12.44
N PRO A 124 -16.01 13.14 11.83
CA PRO A 124 -16.29 14.48 12.36
C PRO A 124 -17.78 14.66 12.63
N ASN A 125 -18.11 15.24 13.78
CA ASN A 125 -19.48 15.49 14.24
C ASN A 125 -20.31 14.25 14.68
N GLU A 126 -19.79 13.05 14.57
CA GLU A 126 -20.39 11.85 15.16
C GLU A 126 -19.88 11.65 16.59
N LYS A 127 -20.79 11.37 17.54
CA LYS A 127 -20.43 11.18 18.95
C LYS A 127 -19.80 9.81 19.23
N LYS A 128 -20.04 8.84 18.38
CA LYS A 128 -19.59 7.45 18.55
C LYS A 128 -18.81 7.01 17.31
N PRO A 129 -17.78 6.17 17.49
CA PRO A 129 -17.14 5.51 16.36
C PRO A 129 -18.12 4.68 15.55
N LEU A 130 -17.89 4.60 14.27
CA LEU A 130 -18.63 3.79 13.30
C LEU A 130 -17.78 2.57 12.91
N GLU A 131 -18.44 1.44 12.76
CA GLU A 131 -17.82 0.24 12.16
C GLU A 131 -18.33 0.10 10.74
N VAL A 132 -17.39 -0.04 9.81
CA VAL A 132 -17.65 -0.12 8.36
C VAL A 132 -17.02 -1.38 7.82
N GLU A 133 -17.85 -2.30 7.36
CA GLU A 133 -17.38 -3.52 6.68
C GLU A 133 -17.04 -3.20 5.21
N LEU A 134 -15.90 -3.67 4.76
CA LEU A 134 -15.37 -3.47 3.41
C LEU A 134 -14.90 -4.80 2.83
N VAL A 135 -14.93 -4.89 1.52
CA VAL A 135 -14.29 -5.98 0.78
C VAL A 135 -13.19 -5.38 -0.09
N ARG A 136 -11.94 -5.81 0.12
CA ARG A 136 -10.83 -5.36 -0.71
C ARG A 136 -11.09 -5.70 -2.17
N LYS A 137 -10.84 -4.74 -3.05
CA LYS A 137 -10.87 -4.95 -4.51
C LYS A 137 -9.48 -4.74 -5.08
N GLN A 138 -9.28 -5.24 -6.27
CA GLN A 138 -8.13 -4.89 -7.09
C GLN A 138 -8.24 -3.42 -7.48
N ILE A 139 -7.24 -2.63 -7.07
CA ILE A 139 -7.13 -1.21 -7.38
C ILE A 139 -6.11 -1.08 -8.51
N LEU A 140 -6.50 -0.47 -9.58
CA LEU A 140 -5.63 -0.03 -10.66
C LEU A 140 -5.22 1.41 -10.40
N VAL A 141 -3.93 1.68 -10.48
CA VAL A 141 -3.42 3.04 -10.42
C VAL A 141 -3.01 3.44 -11.83
N ASP A 142 -3.76 4.37 -12.41
CA ASP A 142 -3.41 4.93 -13.72
C ASP A 142 -2.04 5.58 -13.66
N GLN A 143 -1.19 5.22 -14.60
CA GLN A 143 0.17 5.77 -14.69
C GLN A 143 0.18 7.11 -15.41
N VAL A 144 -0.77 7.35 -16.32
CA VAL A 144 -0.99 8.66 -16.94
C VAL A 144 -1.96 9.46 -16.06
N THR A 145 -1.40 10.33 -15.23
CA THR A 145 -2.18 11.13 -14.27
C THR A 145 -2.54 12.52 -14.81
N TYR A 146 -1.89 12.95 -15.88
CA TYR A 146 -2.17 14.20 -16.55
C TYR A 146 -1.74 14.16 -18.02
N TYR A 147 -2.58 14.68 -18.88
CA TYR A 147 -2.24 14.94 -20.29
C TYR A 147 -2.94 16.20 -20.80
N GLY A 148 -2.39 16.81 -21.82
CA GLY A 148 -2.99 18.01 -22.41
C GLY A 148 -2.14 18.59 -23.55
N VAL A 149 -2.69 19.58 -24.22
CA VAL A 149 -1.98 20.34 -25.24
C VAL A 149 -1.74 21.74 -24.71
N ARG A 150 -0.50 22.19 -24.76
CA ARG A 150 -0.11 23.55 -24.40
C ARG A 150 -0.58 24.55 -25.46
N GLY A 151 -0.66 25.82 -25.11
CA GLY A 151 -1.09 26.89 -26.02
C GLY A 151 -0.17 27.09 -27.24
N ASP A 152 1.04 26.53 -27.22
CA ASP A 152 2.00 26.51 -28.34
C ASP A 152 1.83 25.29 -29.25
N GLY A 153 0.81 24.47 -29.04
CA GLY A 153 0.51 23.27 -29.84
C GLY A 153 1.32 22.03 -29.43
N VAL A 154 2.13 22.08 -28.36
CA VAL A 154 2.91 20.94 -27.85
C VAL A 154 2.05 20.07 -26.96
N GLY A 155 1.95 18.76 -27.29
CA GLY A 155 1.33 17.75 -26.44
C GLY A 155 2.21 17.45 -25.22
N TYR A 156 1.57 17.28 -24.06
CA TYR A 156 2.23 16.91 -22.79
C TYR A 156 1.50 15.74 -22.16
N ILE A 157 2.24 14.69 -21.79
CA ILE A 157 1.74 13.55 -21.05
C ILE A 157 2.64 13.36 -19.83
N TYR A 158 2.05 13.28 -18.65
CA TYR A 158 2.76 12.96 -17.42
C TYR A 158 2.57 11.50 -17.07
N LEU A 159 3.60 10.70 -17.33
CA LEU A 159 3.69 9.30 -16.98
C LEU A 159 4.40 9.19 -15.62
N LYS A 160 3.67 8.70 -14.60
CA LYS A 160 4.16 8.58 -13.21
C LYS A 160 5.13 7.42 -13.04
N GLY A 161 4.91 6.34 -13.77
CA GLY A 161 5.70 5.12 -13.70
C GLY A 161 5.51 4.26 -14.95
N PHE A 162 6.28 3.19 -15.03
CA PHE A 162 6.21 2.22 -16.13
C PHE A 162 5.69 0.90 -15.59
N THR A 163 4.48 0.52 -15.99
CA THR A 163 3.87 -0.77 -15.71
C THR A 163 3.52 -1.46 -17.02
N ASP A 164 3.11 -2.72 -16.96
CA ASP A 164 2.71 -3.50 -18.14
C ASP A 164 1.60 -2.83 -18.96
N LYS A 165 0.79 -1.96 -18.31
CA LYS A 165 -0.34 -1.26 -18.95
C LYS A 165 0.00 0.15 -19.41
N SER A 166 1.13 0.71 -19.02
CA SER A 166 1.48 2.11 -19.33
C SER A 166 1.48 2.44 -20.80
N ALA A 167 1.85 1.48 -21.65
CA ALA A 167 1.81 1.66 -23.11
C ALA A 167 0.39 1.74 -23.69
N GLN A 168 -0.61 1.27 -22.97
CA GLN A 168 -2.03 1.34 -23.37
C GLN A 168 -2.71 2.62 -22.87
N GLU A 169 -2.14 3.22 -21.82
CA GLU A 169 -2.65 4.46 -21.22
C GLU A 169 -2.14 5.71 -21.95
N VAL A 170 -1.02 5.62 -22.68
CA VAL A 170 -0.42 6.69 -23.51
C VAL A 170 -1.01 6.70 -24.90
#